data_87e1775f30126919c8212924510e7142
#
_entry.id   87e1775f30126919c8212924510e7142
#
_cell.length_a   1.000
_cell.length_b   1.000
_cell.length_c   1.000
_cell.angle_alpha   90.00
_cell.angle_beta   90.00
_cell.angle_gamma   90.00
#
_symmetry.space_group_name_H-M   'P 1'
#
loop_
_entity.id
_entity.type
_entity.pdbx_description
1 polymer ?
#
loop_
_entity_poly.entity_id
_entity_poly.type
_entity_poly.pdbx_seq_one_letter_code
_entity_poly.pdbx_strand_id
1 'polypeptide(L)'
;RRQRQMCIRDSFDAEAKPERWEKAAKAHLDLIKAAEAAGHKLYYEYNVDGSIDPFMSYYNMSLKRFSEGNKEILFGRPENVDLNYWQAHHLPKGIGGNAAMGVTQELVDAFYMKNGEMPILGYNEDGSPIINPESGYVENGFSTNTEYRTTKWPGGGPSNLANKETGVSPVTEEGTYNMYCNREPRFYVSVIYNGAWLGVDNRRVDFLQGGRDTDMTFDSPQN
;
A
#
# COMPACT_ATOMS: atom_id res chain seq x y z
N ARG A 1 27.59 -14.12 15.15
CA ARG A 1 28.75 -13.60 14.39
C ARG A 1 28.59 -13.73 12.87
N ARG A 2 28.15 -14.88 12.30
CA ARG A 2 27.95 -15.05 10.86
C ARG A 2 26.89 -14.10 10.26
N GLN A 3 25.78 -13.90 10.95
CA GLN A 3 24.69 -13.00 10.51
C GLN A 3 25.13 -11.52 10.51
N ARG A 4 25.90 -11.08 11.53
CA ARG A 4 26.44 -9.71 11.58
C ARG A 4 27.44 -9.44 10.44
N GLN A 5 28.27 -10.41 10.10
CA GLN A 5 29.19 -10.27 8.96
C GLN A 5 28.49 -10.23 7.60
N MET A 6 27.37 -10.96 7.47
CA MET A 6 26.55 -10.93 6.26
C MET A 6 25.90 -9.56 6.05
N CYS A 7 25.22 -9.02 7.07
CA CYS A 7 24.57 -7.72 6.99
C CYS A 7 25.55 -6.57 6.70
N ILE A 8 26.71 -6.56 7.37
CA ILE A 8 27.74 -5.54 7.14
C ILE A 8 28.32 -5.64 5.73
N ARG A 9 28.56 -6.86 5.24
CA ARG A 9 29.18 -7.07 3.94
C ARG A 9 28.24 -6.71 2.78
N ASP A 10 26.95 -6.95 2.95
CA ASP A 10 25.96 -6.70 1.89
C ASP A 10 25.44 -5.25 1.90
N SER A 11 25.41 -4.59 3.07
CA SER A 11 24.90 -3.22 3.22
C SER A 11 25.96 -2.13 2.93
N PHE A 12 27.26 -2.46 3.00
CA PHE A 12 28.34 -1.49 2.83
C PHE A 12 29.26 -1.79 1.65
N ASP A 13 28.93 -2.76 0.79
CA ASP A 13 29.67 -3.02 -0.43
C ASP A 13 29.19 -2.04 -1.51
N ALA A 14 29.80 -0.86 -1.54
CA ALA A 14 29.44 0.22 -2.45
C ALA A 14 29.83 -0.06 -3.92
N GLU A 15 30.59 -1.14 -4.19
CA GLU A 15 30.92 -1.51 -5.56
C GLU A 15 29.74 -2.22 -6.24
N ALA A 16 29.30 -1.67 -7.35
CA ALA A 16 28.36 -2.35 -8.24
C ALA A 16 29.00 -3.61 -8.80
N LYS A 17 28.39 -4.77 -8.52
CA LYS A 17 28.84 -6.08 -9.02
C LYS A 17 27.76 -6.67 -9.94
N PRO A 18 27.82 -6.37 -11.23
CA PRO A 18 26.80 -6.81 -12.21
C PRO A 18 26.54 -8.32 -12.16
N GLU A 19 27.57 -9.14 -11.93
CA GLU A 19 27.45 -10.58 -11.85
C GLU A 19 26.58 -11.07 -10.69
N ARG A 20 26.45 -10.28 -9.61
CA ARG A 20 25.52 -10.60 -8.50
C ARG A 20 24.07 -10.35 -8.90
N TRP A 21 23.82 -9.27 -9.63
CA TRP A 21 22.52 -8.97 -10.17
C TRP A 21 22.06 -9.98 -11.19
N GLU A 22 22.96 -10.39 -12.09
CA GLU A 22 22.70 -11.43 -13.09
C GLU A 22 22.37 -12.78 -12.40
N LYS A 23 23.15 -13.17 -11.40
CA LYS A 23 22.89 -14.38 -10.62
C LYS A 23 21.55 -14.31 -9.88
N ALA A 24 21.21 -13.18 -9.28
CA ALA A 24 19.93 -12.96 -8.61
C ALA A 24 18.77 -13.03 -9.61
N ALA A 25 18.87 -12.33 -10.74
CA ALA A 25 17.85 -12.34 -11.78
C ALA A 25 17.61 -13.76 -12.32
N LYS A 26 18.68 -14.53 -12.57
CA LYS A 26 18.56 -15.92 -13.00
C LYS A 26 17.86 -16.77 -11.94
N ALA A 27 18.24 -16.66 -10.67
CA ALA A 27 17.62 -17.44 -9.59
C ALA A 27 16.13 -17.14 -9.43
N HIS A 28 15.73 -15.86 -9.55
CA HIS A 28 14.33 -15.47 -9.51
C HIS A 28 13.54 -16.00 -10.71
N LEU A 29 14.13 -15.95 -11.90
CA LEU A 29 13.48 -16.52 -13.10
C LEU A 29 13.30 -18.05 -13.00
N ASP A 30 14.30 -18.75 -12.48
CA ASP A 30 14.22 -20.20 -12.26
C ASP A 30 13.15 -20.53 -11.20
N LEU A 31 13.03 -19.70 -10.13
CA LEU A 31 11.96 -19.83 -9.14
C LEU A 31 10.56 -19.62 -9.75
N ILE A 32 10.38 -18.59 -10.57
CA ILE A 32 9.08 -18.31 -11.23
C ILE A 32 8.67 -19.52 -12.07
N LYS A 33 9.57 -20.05 -12.92
CA LYS A 33 9.30 -21.21 -13.76
C LYS A 33 8.95 -22.46 -12.94
N ALA A 34 9.66 -22.68 -11.84
CA ALA A 34 9.39 -23.82 -10.96
C ALA A 34 8.04 -23.67 -10.25
N ALA A 35 7.71 -22.47 -9.80
CA ALA A 35 6.43 -22.15 -9.15
C ALA A 35 5.25 -22.35 -10.11
N GLU A 36 5.34 -21.85 -11.34
CA GLU A 36 4.32 -22.02 -12.38
C GLU A 36 4.13 -23.50 -12.72
N ALA A 37 5.23 -24.26 -12.86
CA ALA A 37 5.18 -25.71 -13.08
C ALA A 37 4.52 -26.47 -11.92
N ALA A 38 4.63 -25.95 -10.69
CA ALA A 38 3.97 -26.48 -9.50
C ALA A 38 2.51 -26.02 -9.35
N GLY A 39 2.00 -25.22 -10.27
CA GLY A 39 0.61 -24.73 -10.27
C GLY A 39 0.38 -23.44 -9.49
N HIS A 40 1.45 -22.76 -9.09
CA HIS A 40 1.34 -21.40 -8.56
C HIS A 40 1.04 -20.40 -9.68
N LYS A 41 0.37 -19.33 -9.34
CA LYS A 41 0.01 -18.25 -10.27
C LYS A 41 -0.33 -16.99 -9.50
N LEU A 42 -0.25 -15.85 -10.15
CA LEU A 42 -0.70 -14.58 -9.58
C LEU A 42 -2.19 -14.66 -9.22
N TYR A 43 -2.55 -14.02 -8.12
CA TYR A 43 -3.90 -13.97 -7.63
C TYR A 43 -4.67 -12.83 -8.29
N TYR A 44 -5.83 -13.11 -8.83
CA TYR A 44 -6.70 -12.12 -9.46
C TYR A 44 -8.12 -12.21 -8.92
N GLU A 45 -8.68 -11.04 -8.64
CA GLU A 45 -10.12 -10.84 -8.50
C GLU A 45 -10.65 -10.19 -9.78
N TYR A 46 -11.89 -10.49 -10.12
CA TYR A 46 -12.51 -10.03 -11.35
C TYR A 46 -13.76 -9.22 -11.07
N ASN A 47 -13.96 -8.18 -11.85
CA ASN A 47 -15.20 -7.41 -11.92
C ASN A 47 -16.31 -8.25 -12.55
N VAL A 48 -17.55 -7.76 -12.45
CA VAL A 48 -18.74 -8.42 -13.05
C VAL A 48 -18.63 -8.53 -14.57
N ASP A 49 -17.92 -7.61 -15.21
CA ASP A 49 -17.67 -7.60 -16.65
C ASP A 49 -16.52 -8.52 -17.09
N GLY A 50 -15.88 -9.22 -16.14
CA GLY A 50 -14.75 -10.12 -16.41
C GLY A 50 -13.38 -9.42 -16.48
N SER A 51 -13.32 -8.11 -16.35
CA SER A 51 -12.04 -7.40 -16.23
C SER A 51 -11.38 -7.67 -14.86
N ILE A 52 -10.05 -7.56 -14.81
CA ILE A 52 -9.32 -7.70 -13.53
C ILE A 52 -9.60 -6.46 -12.68
N ASP A 53 -9.94 -6.69 -11.39
CA ASP A 53 -9.94 -5.67 -10.36
C ASP A 53 -8.54 -5.59 -9.71
N PRO A 54 -7.69 -4.63 -10.07
CA PRO A 54 -6.32 -4.57 -9.58
C PRO A 54 -6.26 -4.23 -8.09
N PHE A 55 -7.24 -3.51 -7.57
CA PHE A 55 -7.32 -3.14 -6.17
C PHE A 55 -7.67 -4.36 -5.31
N MET A 56 -8.77 -5.05 -5.64
CA MET A 56 -9.22 -6.22 -4.88
C MET A 56 -8.27 -7.40 -5.04
N SER A 57 -7.62 -7.55 -6.19
CA SER A 57 -6.58 -8.55 -6.39
C SER A 57 -5.44 -8.36 -5.39
N TYR A 58 -4.91 -7.16 -5.28
CA TYR A 58 -3.82 -6.87 -4.35
C TYR A 58 -4.26 -6.93 -2.89
N TYR A 59 -5.45 -6.40 -2.58
CA TYR A 59 -6.02 -6.45 -1.23
C TYR A 59 -6.20 -7.90 -0.75
N ASN A 60 -6.85 -8.73 -1.54
CA ASN A 60 -7.18 -10.10 -1.17
C ASN A 60 -5.96 -11.05 -1.25
N MET A 61 -4.97 -10.75 -2.08
CA MET A 61 -3.72 -11.53 -2.15
C MET A 61 -3.04 -11.63 -0.77
N SER A 62 -3.09 -10.58 0.04
CA SER A 62 -2.52 -10.58 1.39
C SER A 62 -3.42 -11.24 2.45
N LEU A 63 -4.72 -11.38 2.19
CA LEU A 63 -5.70 -11.88 3.16
C LEU A 63 -6.12 -13.32 2.92
N LYS A 64 -6.22 -13.74 1.65
CA LYS A 64 -6.69 -15.07 1.27
C LYS A 64 -5.65 -16.14 1.52
N ARG A 65 -6.10 -17.29 2.00
CA ARG A 65 -5.25 -18.47 2.19
C ARG A 65 -5.11 -19.27 0.90
N PHE A 66 -4.12 -20.13 0.86
CA PHE A 66 -3.93 -21.07 -0.25
C PHE A 66 -5.17 -21.95 -0.53
N SER A 67 -5.83 -22.41 0.54
CA SER A 67 -7.10 -23.17 0.47
C SER A 67 -8.27 -22.37 -0.10
N GLU A 68 -8.19 -21.06 -0.10
CA GLU A 68 -9.20 -20.15 -0.65
C GLU A 68 -8.88 -19.72 -2.10
N GLY A 69 -7.95 -20.42 -2.75
CA GLY A 69 -7.58 -20.18 -4.14
C GLY A 69 -6.39 -19.25 -4.36
N ASN A 70 -5.80 -18.72 -3.29
CA ASN A 70 -4.59 -17.90 -3.41
C ASN A 70 -3.38 -18.79 -3.69
N LYS A 71 -3.00 -18.88 -4.95
CA LYS A 71 -1.85 -19.62 -5.43
C LYS A 71 -0.57 -18.79 -5.57
N GLU A 72 -0.61 -17.51 -5.21
CA GLU A 72 0.53 -16.61 -5.33
C GLU A 72 1.56 -16.80 -4.21
N ILE A 73 1.10 -17.15 -3.00
CA ILE A 73 1.98 -17.36 -1.86
C ILE A 73 2.83 -18.61 -2.04
N LEU A 74 4.14 -18.42 -2.18
CA LEU A 74 5.12 -19.51 -2.28
C LEU A 74 5.58 -20.00 -0.92
N PHE A 75 5.71 -19.09 0.04
CA PHE A 75 6.18 -19.37 1.39
C PHE A 75 5.44 -18.52 2.39
N GLY A 76 4.95 -19.13 3.45
CA GLY A 76 4.33 -18.44 4.58
C GLY A 76 4.91 -18.95 5.89
N ARG A 77 5.11 -18.05 6.84
CA ARG A 77 5.47 -18.40 8.21
C ARG A 77 4.17 -18.65 9.00
N PRO A 78 3.85 -19.89 9.36
CA PRO A 78 2.57 -20.24 10.00
C PRO A 78 2.54 -19.97 11.50
N GLU A 79 3.56 -19.36 12.05
CA GLU A 79 3.64 -19.06 13.49
C GLU A 79 2.60 -18.03 13.89
N ASN A 80 2.11 -18.22 15.11
CA ASN A 80 1.14 -17.31 15.71
C ASN A 80 1.77 -15.94 15.92
N VAL A 81 1.19 -14.91 15.31
CA VAL A 81 1.57 -13.52 15.53
C VAL A 81 0.53 -12.90 16.45
N ASP A 82 0.95 -12.18 17.46
CA ASP A 82 0.04 -11.40 18.28
C ASP A 82 -0.57 -10.27 17.42
N LEU A 83 -1.82 -10.49 17.02
CA LEU A 83 -2.55 -9.55 16.17
C LEU A 83 -2.68 -8.19 16.85
N ASN A 84 -2.94 -8.16 18.16
CA ASN A 84 -3.07 -6.92 18.92
C ASN A 84 -1.76 -6.12 18.91
N TYR A 85 -0.63 -6.81 19.05
CA TYR A 85 0.68 -6.17 18.97
C TYR A 85 0.91 -5.51 17.61
N TRP A 86 0.62 -6.21 16.51
CA TRP A 86 0.78 -5.67 15.17
C TRP A 86 -0.19 -4.50 14.90
N GLN A 87 -1.43 -4.64 15.27
CA GLN A 87 -2.43 -3.58 15.13
C GLN A 87 -2.03 -2.34 15.93
N ALA A 88 -1.62 -2.50 17.18
CA ALA A 88 -1.19 -1.40 18.02
C ALA A 88 -0.01 -0.61 17.45
N HIS A 89 0.89 -1.25 16.71
CA HIS A 89 2.06 -0.57 16.14
C HIS A 89 1.77 0.15 14.82
N HIS A 90 0.84 -0.35 14.01
CA HIS A 90 0.63 0.11 12.64
C HIS A 90 -0.63 0.97 12.45
N LEU A 91 -1.65 0.76 13.30
CA LEU A 91 -2.91 1.47 13.12
C LEU A 91 -2.89 2.86 13.77
N PRO A 92 -3.70 3.80 13.25
CA PRO A 92 -3.95 5.09 13.88
C PRO A 92 -4.57 4.97 15.28
N LYS A 93 -4.38 6.00 16.10
CA LYS A 93 -4.91 6.07 17.47
C LYS A 93 -6.41 5.82 17.53
N GLY A 94 -7.17 6.50 16.70
CA GLY A 94 -8.63 6.46 16.72
C GLY A 94 -9.26 5.11 16.35
N ILE A 95 -8.47 4.10 16.04
CA ILE A 95 -8.90 2.71 15.76
C ILE A 95 -8.09 1.68 16.54
N GLY A 96 -7.61 2.07 17.71
CA GLY A 96 -6.93 1.16 18.64
C GLY A 96 -5.44 0.96 18.37
N GLY A 97 -4.83 1.77 17.52
CA GLY A 97 -3.39 1.75 17.28
C GLY A 97 -2.64 2.80 18.09
N ASN A 98 -1.33 2.75 18.02
CA ASN A 98 -0.42 3.74 18.62
C ASN A 98 0.32 4.58 17.57
N ALA A 99 0.08 4.34 16.29
CA ALA A 99 0.78 4.97 15.17
C ALA A 99 2.31 5.00 15.34
N ALA A 100 2.86 3.92 15.92
CA ALA A 100 4.28 3.84 16.28
C ALA A 100 5.19 3.59 15.08
N MET A 101 4.65 3.08 13.99
CA MET A 101 5.36 2.82 12.74
C MET A 101 4.64 3.48 11.59
N GLY A 102 5.35 4.32 10.87
CA GLY A 102 4.89 4.93 9.62
C GLY A 102 5.76 4.49 8.46
N VAL A 103 5.24 4.64 7.26
CA VAL A 103 6.01 4.47 6.03
C VAL A 103 6.96 5.65 5.82
N THR A 104 8.12 5.41 5.24
CA THR A 104 9.02 6.50 4.83
C THR A 104 8.46 7.23 3.62
N GLN A 105 8.84 8.49 3.42
CA GLN A 105 8.45 9.24 2.24
C GLN A 105 8.97 8.57 0.95
N GLU A 106 10.18 8.02 0.99
CA GLU A 106 10.75 7.26 -0.13
C GLU A 106 9.87 6.08 -0.56
N LEU A 107 9.24 5.39 0.39
CA LEU A 107 8.30 4.31 0.06
C LEU A 107 7.02 4.87 -0.57
N VAL A 108 6.50 6.00 -0.08
CA VAL A 108 5.35 6.68 -0.68
C VAL A 108 5.65 7.09 -2.12
N ASP A 109 6.84 7.63 -2.36
CA ASP A 109 7.28 8.11 -3.66
C ASP A 109 7.57 6.97 -4.65
N ALA A 110 7.89 5.78 -4.15
CA ALA A 110 8.13 4.60 -4.98
C ALA A 110 6.86 4.00 -5.61
N PHE A 111 5.66 4.34 -5.11
CA PHE A 111 4.42 3.93 -5.77
C PHE A 111 4.17 4.73 -7.03
N TYR A 112 3.77 4.05 -8.10
CA TYR A 112 3.47 4.68 -9.38
C TYR A 112 2.19 5.53 -9.34
N MET A 113 2.07 6.40 -10.33
CA MET A 113 0.81 7.06 -10.65
C MET A 113 -0.11 6.08 -11.40
N LYS A 114 -1.40 6.38 -11.47
CA LYS A 114 -2.38 5.52 -12.17
C LYS A 114 -2.14 5.37 -13.67
N ASN A 115 -1.36 6.28 -14.27
CA ASN A 115 -0.93 6.19 -15.66
C ASN A 115 0.30 5.29 -15.87
N GLY A 116 0.87 4.73 -14.79
CA GLY A 116 2.04 3.85 -14.84
C GLY A 116 3.37 4.57 -14.76
N GLU A 117 3.38 5.90 -14.64
CA GLU A 117 4.60 6.69 -14.52
C GLU A 117 5.05 6.82 -13.07
N MET A 118 6.36 6.90 -12.85
CA MET A 118 6.92 7.21 -11.53
C MET A 118 6.64 8.69 -11.20
N PRO A 119 6.19 9.01 -9.97
CA PRO A 119 5.91 10.40 -9.57
C PRO A 119 7.15 11.29 -9.58
N ILE A 120 8.27 10.73 -9.15
CA ILE A 120 9.55 11.45 -9.06
C ILE A 120 10.67 10.64 -9.70
N LEU A 121 11.69 11.32 -10.21
CA LEU A 121 12.87 10.72 -10.86
C LEU A 121 14.08 10.62 -9.92
N GLY A 122 14.01 11.22 -8.75
CA GLY A 122 15.08 11.27 -7.75
C GLY A 122 14.95 12.49 -6.86
N TYR A 123 16.02 12.84 -6.18
CA TYR A 123 16.07 13.96 -5.25
C TYR A 123 17.25 14.88 -5.57
N ASN A 124 17.06 16.17 -5.40
CA ASN A 124 18.10 17.17 -5.42
C ASN A 124 19.00 17.05 -4.17
N GLU A 125 20.12 17.77 -4.16
CA GLU A 125 21.04 17.79 -3.01
C GLU A 125 20.40 18.33 -1.72
N ASP A 126 19.40 19.18 -1.83
CA ASP A 126 18.62 19.72 -0.70
C ASP A 126 17.49 18.77 -0.23
N GLY A 127 17.36 17.60 -0.84
CA GLY A 127 16.32 16.62 -0.54
C GLY A 127 14.96 16.89 -1.19
N SER A 128 14.83 17.93 -2.00
CA SER A 128 13.60 18.19 -2.75
C SER A 128 13.42 17.18 -3.90
N PRO A 129 12.18 16.73 -4.19
CA PRO A 129 11.95 15.76 -5.24
C PRO A 129 12.12 16.35 -6.64
N ILE A 130 12.69 15.57 -7.55
CA ILE A 130 12.70 15.84 -8.99
C ILE A 130 11.45 15.24 -9.58
N ILE A 131 10.42 16.06 -9.76
CA ILE A 131 9.12 15.61 -10.26
C ILE A 131 9.24 15.14 -11.72
N ASN A 132 8.66 13.98 -12.03
CA ASN A 132 8.53 13.50 -13.39
C ASN A 132 7.40 14.26 -14.12
N PRO A 133 7.71 15.05 -15.15
CA PRO A 133 6.69 15.84 -15.85
C PRO A 133 5.62 14.99 -16.56
N GLU A 134 5.94 13.74 -16.93
CA GLU A 134 5.00 12.82 -17.60
C GLU A 134 4.04 12.15 -16.62
N SER A 135 4.33 12.22 -15.32
CA SER A 135 3.56 11.51 -14.29
C SER A 135 2.21 12.15 -13.97
N GLY A 136 2.08 13.45 -14.17
CA GLY A 136 0.95 14.24 -13.66
C GLY A 136 0.91 14.36 -12.14
N TYR A 137 2.00 14.02 -11.46
CA TYR A 137 2.13 14.14 -10.01
C TYR A 137 2.20 15.61 -9.56
N VAL A 138 1.48 15.90 -8.49
CA VAL A 138 1.49 17.21 -7.84
C VAL A 138 1.86 17.03 -6.38
N GLU A 139 2.99 17.62 -5.97
CA GLU A 139 3.53 17.49 -4.62
C GLU A 139 2.63 18.15 -3.57
N ASN A 140 2.26 19.39 -3.82
CA ASN A 140 1.65 20.28 -2.81
C ASN A 140 0.21 20.64 -3.15
N GLY A 141 -0.50 21.12 -2.13
CA GLY A 141 -1.88 21.60 -2.26
C GLY A 141 -2.90 20.48 -2.07
N PHE A 142 -4.15 20.81 -2.33
CA PHE A 142 -5.28 19.94 -2.09
C PHE A 142 -6.07 19.70 -3.36
N SER A 143 -6.59 18.50 -3.51
CA SER A 143 -7.40 18.11 -4.65
C SER A 143 -8.71 18.89 -4.69
N THR A 144 -9.07 19.32 -5.90
CA THR A 144 -10.39 19.93 -6.18
C THR A 144 -11.39 18.90 -6.73
N ASN A 145 -10.97 17.63 -6.84
CA ASN A 145 -11.76 16.57 -7.45
C ASN A 145 -11.86 15.36 -6.52
N THR A 146 -12.97 14.64 -6.68
CA THR A 146 -13.16 13.32 -6.08
C THR A 146 -12.81 12.25 -7.11
N GLU A 147 -11.97 11.29 -6.72
CA GLU A 147 -11.58 10.15 -7.54
C GLU A 147 -12.33 8.90 -7.09
N TYR A 148 -13.00 8.21 -8.02
CA TYR A 148 -13.75 7.00 -7.74
C TYR A 148 -13.01 5.76 -8.22
N ARG A 149 -13.19 4.66 -7.51
CA ARG A 149 -12.78 3.32 -7.97
C ARG A 149 -13.80 2.75 -8.94
N THR A 150 -13.37 1.75 -9.68
CA THR A 150 -14.27 0.96 -10.54
C THR A 150 -15.10 -0.05 -9.75
N THR A 151 -14.73 -0.35 -8.48
CA THR A 151 -15.37 -1.37 -7.65
C THR A 151 -15.66 -0.89 -6.23
N LYS A 152 -16.56 -1.59 -5.55
CA LYS A 152 -16.92 -1.32 -4.16
C LYS A 152 -15.82 -1.73 -3.20
N TRP A 153 -15.67 -0.99 -2.10
CA TRP A 153 -14.84 -1.43 -0.99
C TRP A 153 -15.36 -2.72 -0.37
N PRO A 154 -14.47 -3.60 0.13
CA PRO A 154 -14.89 -4.69 1.01
C PRO A 154 -15.64 -4.10 2.21
N GLY A 155 -16.82 -4.64 2.52
CA GLY A 155 -17.63 -4.10 3.60
C GLY A 155 -18.54 -2.91 3.23
N GLY A 156 -18.59 -2.56 1.94
CA GLY A 156 -19.61 -1.64 1.42
C GLY A 156 -19.24 -0.17 1.32
N GLY A 157 -18.19 0.28 1.97
CA GLY A 157 -17.84 1.71 2.02
C GLY A 157 -18.97 2.60 2.55
N PRO A 158 -18.76 3.90 2.71
CA PRO A 158 -19.82 4.77 3.16
C PRO A 158 -20.87 4.94 2.05
N SER A 159 -22.07 4.45 2.30
CA SER A 159 -23.18 4.55 1.36
C SER A 159 -23.54 6.01 1.00
N ASN A 160 -23.23 6.94 1.90
CA ASN A 160 -23.45 8.38 1.71
C ASN A 160 -22.38 9.04 0.81
N LEU A 161 -21.22 8.39 0.61
CA LEU A 161 -20.13 8.89 -0.22
C LEU A 161 -20.03 8.15 -1.56
N ALA A 162 -20.74 7.03 -1.72
CA ALA A 162 -20.78 6.31 -2.98
C ALA A 162 -21.44 7.18 -4.07
N ASN A 163 -20.88 7.08 -5.28
CA ASN A 163 -21.57 7.64 -6.43
C ASN A 163 -22.96 6.99 -6.55
N LYS A 164 -24.01 7.81 -6.56
CA LYS A 164 -25.40 7.33 -6.52
C LYS A 164 -25.79 6.49 -7.74
N GLU A 165 -25.12 6.74 -8.88
CA GLU A 165 -25.38 6.03 -10.14
C GLU A 165 -24.65 4.70 -10.22
N THR A 166 -23.39 4.67 -9.81
CA THR A 166 -22.53 3.49 -9.94
C THR A 166 -22.39 2.68 -8.66
N GLY A 167 -22.73 3.26 -7.50
CA GLY A 167 -22.50 2.66 -6.18
C GLY A 167 -21.03 2.49 -5.82
N VAL A 168 -20.14 3.19 -6.50
CA VAL A 168 -18.69 3.11 -6.32
C VAL A 168 -18.22 4.13 -5.28
N SER A 169 -17.41 3.69 -4.33
CA SER A 169 -16.85 4.55 -3.29
C SER A 169 -15.68 5.37 -3.81
N PRO A 170 -15.50 6.61 -3.32
CA PRO A 170 -14.35 7.42 -3.69
C PRO A 170 -13.06 6.83 -3.13
N VAL A 171 -11.99 6.91 -3.91
CA VAL A 171 -10.62 6.60 -3.49
C VAL A 171 -10.07 7.79 -2.70
N THR A 172 -10.09 8.96 -3.35
CA THR A 172 -9.76 10.25 -2.73
C THR A 172 -10.94 11.19 -2.89
N GLU A 173 -11.07 12.15 -1.98
CA GLU A 173 -12.11 13.18 -2.03
C GLU A 173 -11.50 14.55 -2.31
N GLU A 174 -12.34 15.47 -2.74
CA GLU A 174 -12.00 16.89 -2.72
C GLU A 174 -11.43 17.27 -1.33
N GLY A 175 -10.32 18.01 -1.31
CA GLY A 175 -9.59 18.36 -0.10
C GLY A 175 -8.53 17.34 0.33
N THR A 176 -8.38 16.21 -0.36
CA THR A 176 -7.25 15.30 -0.14
C THR A 176 -5.95 15.96 -0.62
N TYR A 177 -4.86 15.81 0.15
CA TYR A 177 -3.55 16.33 -0.23
C TYR A 177 -3.07 15.71 -1.55
N ASN A 178 -2.61 16.54 -2.47
CA ASN A 178 -2.38 16.14 -3.86
C ASN A 178 -1.39 14.99 -4.03
N MET A 179 -0.37 14.88 -3.18
CA MET A 179 0.62 13.79 -3.25
C MET A 179 -0.01 12.39 -3.11
N TYR A 180 -1.20 12.28 -2.55
CA TYR A 180 -1.93 11.02 -2.39
C TYR A 180 -2.94 10.73 -3.50
N CYS A 181 -3.14 11.68 -4.43
CA CYS A 181 -4.14 11.56 -5.49
C CYS A 181 -3.55 10.89 -6.74
N ASN A 182 -4.43 10.25 -7.52
CA ASN A 182 -4.08 9.63 -8.80
C ASN A 182 -2.96 8.57 -8.72
N ARG A 183 -2.87 7.89 -7.60
CA ARG A 183 -1.88 6.82 -7.40
C ARG A 183 -2.41 5.47 -7.91
N GLU A 184 -1.51 4.54 -8.10
CA GLU A 184 -1.86 3.16 -8.44
C GLU A 184 -2.64 2.45 -7.30
N PRO A 185 -3.42 1.41 -7.59
CA PRO A 185 -4.23 0.71 -6.59
C PRO A 185 -3.46 0.19 -5.38
N ARG A 186 -2.21 -0.27 -5.56
CA ARG A 186 -1.36 -0.77 -4.47
C ARG A 186 -1.08 0.28 -3.41
N PHE A 187 -0.97 1.54 -3.80
CA PHE A 187 -0.80 2.64 -2.87
C PHE A 187 -1.96 2.70 -1.87
N TYR A 188 -3.18 2.73 -2.37
CA TYR A 188 -4.38 2.86 -1.54
C TYR A 188 -4.68 1.64 -0.67
N VAL A 189 -4.11 0.48 -0.97
CA VAL A 189 -4.17 -0.71 -0.13
C VAL A 189 -3.11 -0.69 0.98
N SER A 190 -1.92 -0.14 0.69
CA SER A 190 -0.74 -0.28 1.56
C SER A 190 -0.50 0.91 2.46
N VAL A 191 -0.96 2.12 2.07
CA VAL A 191 -0.63 3.36 2.76
C VAL A 191 -1.88 4.01 3.35
N ILE A 192 -1.83 4.28 4.65
CA ILE A 192 -2.84 5.06 5.35
C ILE A 192 -2.38 6.52 5.37
N TYR A 193 -3.19 7.41 4.83
CA TYR A 193 -2.94 8.86 4.78
C TYR A 193 -4.15 9.63 5.31
N ASN A 194 -3.99 10.93 5.57
CA ASN A 194 -5.10 11.75 6.03
C ASN A 194 -6.23 11.80 5.00
N GLY A 195 -7.44 11.44 5.41
CA GLY A 195 -8.59 11.30 4.53
C GLY A 195 -8.71 9.91 3.88
N ALA A 196 -7.77 8.97 4.12
CA ALA A 196 -7.91 7.59 3.67
C ALA A 196 -9.14 6.93 4.29
N TRP A 197 -9.85 6.13 3.48
CA TRP A 197 -10.96 5.35 3.98
C TRP A 197 -10.48 4.11 4.73
N LEU A 198 -10.95 3.96 5.96
CA LEU A 198 -10.75 2.75 6.75
C LEU A 198 -12.08 2.02 6.91
N GLY A 199 -12.16 0.80 6.41
CA GLY A 199 -13.36 -0.03 6.50
C GLY A 199 -13.72 -0.45 7.93
N VAL A 200 -12.78 -0.36 8.87
CA VAL A 200 -12.95 -0.84 10.25
C VAL A 200 -14.07 -0.05 10.97
N ASP A 201 -14.02 1.28 10.92
CA ASP A 201 -14.98 2.17 11.58
C ASP A 201 -15.95 2.85 10.62
N ASN A 202 -15.95 2.45 9.37
CA ASN A 202 -16.77 3.06 8.33
C ASN A 202 -16.57 4.59 8.24
N ARG A 203 -15.35 5.06 8.37
CA ARG A 203 -14.96 6.47 8.38
C ARG A 203 -13.63 6.72 7.68
N ARG A 204 -13.32 7.99 7.51
CA ARG A 204 -12.01 8.44 7.04
C ARG A 204 -11.07 8.70 8.21
N VAL A 205 -9.78 8.50 7.93
CA VAL A 205 -8.70 8.86 8.86
C VAL A 205 -8.59 10.38 8.96
N ASP A 206 -8.44 10.88 10.18
CA ASP A 206 -8.26 12.29 10.48
C ASP A 206 -7.01 12.50 11.33
N PHE A 207 -5.91 12.86 10.66
CA PHE A 207 -4.61 13.19 11.27
C PHE A 207 -4.40 14.68 11.47
N LEU A 208 -5.38 15.53 11.17
CA LEU A 208 -5.26 16.95 11.40
C LEU A 208 -5.21 17.25 12.90
N GLN A 209 -4.65 18.41 13.27
CA GLN A 209 -4.58 18.83 14.66
C GLN A 209 -5.98 18.87 15.29
N GLY A 210 -6.17 18.12 16.37
CA GLY A 210 -7.47 17.93 17.01
C GLY A 210 -8.37 16.89 16.34
N GLY A 211 -7.88 16.24 15.29
CA GLY A 211 -8.55 15.12 14.63
C GLY A 211 -8.55 13.85 15.50
N ARG A 212 -9.52 12.99 15.29
CA ARG A 212 -9.73 11.79 16.09
C ARG A 212 -8.52 10.87 16.15
N ASP A 213 -7.74 10.79 15.07
CA ASP A 213 -6.62 9.86 14.96
C ASP A 213 -5.30 10.41 15.53
N THR A 214 -5.30 11.68 15.95
CA THR A 214 -4.18 12.32 16.65
C THR A 214 -4.45 12.53 18.13
N ASP A 215 -5.70 12.49 18.58
CA ASP A 215 -6.07 12.76 19.96
C ASP A 215 -5.82 11.54 20.84
N MET A 216 -4.93 11.69 21.81
CA MET A 216 -4.60 10.67 22.80
C MET A 216 -5.73 10.36 23.78
N THR A 217 -6.78 11.20 23.82
CA THR A 217 -7.94 11.05 24.72
C THR A 217 -9.05 10.19 24.11
N PHE A 218 -9.04 9.99 22.80
CA PHE A 218 -10.04 9.14 22.13
C PHE A 218 -9.63 7.67 22.16
N ASP A 219 -10.53 6.85 22.70
CA ASP A 219 -10.54 5.37 22.61
C ASP A 219 -9.15 4.70 22.66
N SER A 220 -8.31 5.17 23.55
CA SER A 220 -7.09 4.42 23.85
C SER A 220 -7.52 3.07 24.45
N PRO A 221 -7.06 1.94 23.89
CA PRO A 221 -7.33 0.62 24.51
C PRO A 221 -6.69 0.46 25.88
N GLN A 222 -6.05 1.49 26.39
CA GLN A 222 -5.41 1.56 27.69
C GLN A 222 -6.20 2.38 28.75
N ASN A 223 -7.42 2.80 28.44
CA ASN A 223 -8.33 3.38 29.41
C ASN A 223 -9.33 2.34 29.88
#